data_9b02abce571eec9947da231d3df8860d
#
_entry.id   9b02abce571eec9947da231d3df8860d
#
_cell.length_a   1.000
_cell.length_b   1.000
_cell.length_c   1.000
_cell.angle_alpha   90.00
_cell.angle_beta   90.00
_cell.angle_gamma   90.00
#
_symmetry.space_group_name_H-M   'P 1'
#
loop_
_entity.id
_entity.type
_entity.pdbx_description
1 polymer ?
#
loop_
_entity_poly.entity_id
_entity_poly.type
_entity_poly.pdbx_seq_one_letter_code
_entity_poly.pdbx_strand_id
1 'polypeptide(L)'
;MTSVLNVDTIAAKDGTSPVVLTKQTAVKAYMDLKGTGTISVRGSFNTSSATDNGSGDYTQNFTNSFANNDHSSWMNCSNEISSAHNVSIGHYEITGGGLVTGSLRGFAQRSSGVDVDEPDVNYGTVGDLA
;
A
#
# COMPACT_ATOMS: atom_id res chain seq x y z
N MET A 1 -34.70 -14.50 10.17
CA MET A 1 -34.25 -15.37 9.05
C MET A 1 -33.03 -14.67 8.40
N THR A 2 -31.87 -15.30 8.39
CA THR A 2 -30.68 -14.76 7.73
C THR A 2 -30.66 -15.28 6.30
N SER A 3 -30.62 -14.37 5.32
CA SER A 3 -30.43 -14.73 3.92
C SER A 3 -28.95 -14.82 3.60
N VAL A 4 -28.51 -15.93 3.03
CA VAL A 4 -27.14 -16.16 2.59
C VAL A 4 -27.15 -16.28 1.06
N LEU A 5 -26.33 -15.49 0.38
CA LEU A 5 -26.09 -15.62 -1.05
C LEU A 5 -24.76 -16.36 -1.26
N ASN A 6 -24.83 -17.59 -1.75
CA ASN A 6 -23.65 -18.37 -2.12
C ASN A 6 -23.48 -18.28 -3.64
N VAL A 7 -22.40 -17.68 -4.09
CA VAL A 7 -22.05 -17.56 -5.51
C VAL A 7 -20.56 -17.83 -5.69
N ASP A 8 -20.20 -18.57 -6.73
CA ASP A 8 -18.79 -18.83 -7.06
C ASP A 8 -18.15 -17.64 -7.75
N THR A 9 -18.94 -16.86 -8.47
CA THR A 9 -18.46 -15.68 -9.21
C THR A 9 -19.53 -14.59 -9.24
N ILE A 10 -19.13 -13.35 -9.03
CA ILE A 10 -19.96 -12.17 -9.27
C ILE A 10 -19.38 -11.44 -10.47
N ALA A 11 -20.12 -11.38 -11.57
CA ALA A 11 -19.75 -10.66 -12.78
C ALA A 11 -20.78 -9.58 -13.12
N ALA A 12 -20.39 -8.59 -13.89
CA ALA A 12 -21.34 -7.62 -14.44
C ALA A 12 -22.32 -8.30 -15.40
N LYS A 13 -23.36 -7.60 -15.83
CA LYS A 13 -24.44 -8.14 -16.70
C LYS A 13 -23.91 -8.73 -18.00
N ASP A 14 -22.76 -8.28 -18.48
CA ASP A 14 -22.10 -8.80 -19.69
C ASP A 14 -21.35 -10.13 -19.45
N GLY A 15 -21.28 -10.61 -18.21
CA GLY A 15 -20.63 -11.85 -17.82
C GLY A 15 -19.11 -11.83 -17.81
N THR A 16 -18.47 -10.70 -18.19
CA THR A 16 -17.01 -10.60 -18.37
C THR A 16 -16.39 -9.42 -17.64
N SER A 17 -17.11 -8.31 -17.50
CA SER A 17 -16.60 -7.13 -16.82
C SER A 17 -16.59 -7.30 -15.31
N PRO A 18 -15.67 -6.64 -14.60
CA PRO A 18 -15.69 -6.62 -13.15
C PRO A 18 -16.95 -5.93 -12.62
N VAL A 19 -17.49 -6.44 -11.52
CA VAL A 19 -18.62 -5.80 -10.84
C VAL A 19 -18.17 -4.49 -10.19
N VAL A 20 -18.85 -3.40 -10.53
CA VAL A 20 -18.70 -2.13 -9.83
C VAL A 20 -19.66 -2.12 -8.63
N LEU A 21 -19.11 -2.15 -7.42
CA LEU A 21 -19.90 -2.03 -6.21
C LEU A 21 -20.23 -0.55 -5.97
N THR A 22 -21.51 -0.19 -6.11
CA THR A 22 -21.93 1.19 -5.88
C THR A 22 -21.63 1.64 -4.45
N LYS A 23 -20.95 2.78 -4.30
CA LYS A 23 -20.53 3.38 -3.03
C LYS A 23 -19.55 2.53 -2.20
N GLN A 24 -18.85 1.59 -2.81
CA GLN A 24 -17.80 0.81 -2.16
C GLN A 24 -16.53 0.89 -3.00
N THR A 25 -15.41 1.10 -2.30
CA THR A 25 -14.08 1.06 -2.92
C THR A 25 -13.26 -0.02 -2.22
N ALA A 26 -12.82 -1.01 -2.97
CA ALA A 26 -11.94 -2.04 -2.46
C ALA A 26 -10.49 -1.57 -2.47
N VAL A 27 -9.68 -2.04 -1.51
CA VAL A 27 -8.23 -1.91 -1.55
C VAL A 27 -7.72 -2.67 -2.78
N LYS A 28 -6.94 -2.02 -3.62
CA LYS A 28 -6.41 -2.57 -4.88
C LYS A 28 -4.95 -3.00 -4.79
N ALA A 29 -4.25 -2.54 -3.77
CA ALA A 29 -2.93 -3.03 -3.40
C ALA A 29 -2.73 -2.85 -1.90
N TYR A 30 -2.06 -3.81 -1.27
CA TYR A 30 -1.52 -3.64 0.07
C TYR A 30 -0.22 -4.41 0.24
N MET A 31 0.57 -4.00 1.22
CA MET A 31 1.79 -4.66 1.64
C MET A 31 1.96 -4.52 3.16
N ASP A 32 2.23 -5.63 3.83
CA ASP A 32 2.73 -5.68 5.21
C ASP A 32 4.21 -6.06 5.15
N LEU A 33 5.08 -5.15 5.56
CA LEU A 33 6.52 -5.24 5.46
C LEU A 33 7.16 -5.23 6.85
N LYS A 34 8.11 -6.15 7.06
CA LYS A 34 9.10 -6.00 8.12
C LYS A 34 10.20 -5.09 7.61
N GLY A 35 10.38 -3.91 8.20
CA GLY A 35 11.36 -2.91 7.77
C GLY A 35 12.71 -3.00 8.48
N THR A 36 12.83 -3.78 9.59
CA THR A 36 14.08 -3.87 10.34
C THR A 36 15.00 -4.97 9.83
N GLY A 37 16.32 -4.69 9.75
CA GLY A 37 17.33 -5.64 9.27
C GLY A 37 17.13 -5.96 7.79
N THR A 38 17.17 -7.25 7.42
CA THR A 38 16.77 -7.63 6.05
C THR A 38 15.26 -7.51 5.92
N ILE A 39 14.80 -6.68 5.01
CA ILE A 39 13.37 -6.48 4.79
C ILE A 39 12.69 -7.75 4.32
N SER A 40 11.43 -7.96 4.70
CA SER A 40 10.63 -9.08 4.22
C SER A 40 9.14 -8.72 4.15
N VAL A 41 8.49 -9.08 3.06
CA VAL A 41 7.04 -8.96 2.90
C VAL A 41 6.37 -10.10 3.64
N ARG A 42 5.48 -9.78 4.58
CA ARG A 42 4.72 -10.76 5.38
C ARG A 42 3.36 -11.08 4.78
N GLY A 43 2.76 -10.09 4.16
CA GLY A 43 1.47 -10.23 3.48
C GLY A 43 1.31 -9.16 2.41
N SER A 44 0.68 -9.50 1.30
CA SER A 44 0.49 -8.53 0.22
C SER A 44 -0.62 -8.94 -0.75
N PHE A 45 -1.13 -7.94 -1.45
CA PHE A 45 -2.00 -8.09 -2.62
C PHE A 45 -1.59 -7.08 -3.67
N ASN A 46 -1.56 -7.48 -4.94
CA ASN A 46 -1.11 -6.68 -6.07
C ASN A 46 0.29 -6.07 -5.85
N THR A 47 1.19 -6.82 -5.21
CA THR A 47 2.58 -6.43 -4.93
C THR A 47 3.50 -7.46 -5.56
N SER A 48 4.38 -7.04 -6.43
CA SER A 48 5.38 -7.91 -7.07
C SER A 48 6.66 -8.02 -6.24
N SER A 49 7.05 -6.93 -5.58
CA SER A 49 8.23 -6.88 -4.73
C SER A 49 8.21 -5.67 -3.80
N ALA A 50 9.05 -5.71 -2.77
CA ALA A 50 9.45 -4.55 -1.99
C ALA A 50 10.91 -4.19 -2.31
N THR A 51 11.21 -2.89 -2.36
CA THR A 51 12.59 -2.39 -2.51
C THR A 51 12.97 -1.63 -1.25
N ASP A 52 14.13 -1.96 -0.70
CA ASP A 52 14.78 -1.22 0.38
C ASP A 52 15.66 -0.13 -0.27
N ASN A 53 15.33 1.13 -0.03
CA ASN A 53 16.09 2.26 -0.55
C ASN A 53 17.05 2.87 0.50
N GLY A 54 17.03 2.33 1.70
CA GLY A 54 17.80 2.79 2.86
C GLY A 54 16.93 2.87 4.11
N SER A 55 17.50 3.32 5.22
CA SER A 55 16.78 3.39 6.49
C SER A 55 15.44 4.10 6.35
N GLY A 56 14.37 3.41 6.74
CA GLY A 56 13.01 3.93 6.75
C GLY A 56 12.39 4.22 5.38
N ASP A 57 13.06 3.88 4.29
CA ASP A 57 12.65 4.24 2.93
C ASP A 57 12.40 2.98 2.09
N TYR A 58 11.15 2.72 1.79
CA TYR A 58 10.75 1.49 1.10
C TYR A 58 9.83 1.78 -0.08
N THR A 59 9.95 0.96 -1.12
CA THR A 59 9.05 1.01 -2.28
C THR A 59 8.28 -0.29 -2.40
N GLN A 60 6.94 -0.18 -2.46
CA GLN A 60 6.04 -1.24 -2.90
C GLN A 60 5.94 -1.19 -4.42
N ASN A 61 6.36 -2.25 -5.12
CA ASN A 61 6.19 -2.36 -6.56
C ASN A 61 4.91 -3.16 -6.86
N PHE A 62 4.05 -2.62 -7.72
CA PHE A 62 2.78 -3.27 -8.05
C PHE A 62 2.95 -4.38 -9.10
N THR A 63 2.16 -5.44 -9.01
CA THR A 63 2.04 -6.47 -10.04
C THR A 63 1.26 -5.93 -11.25
N ASN A 64 0.12 -5.27 -10.96
CA ASN A 64 -0.69 -4.59 -11.97
C ASN A 64 -0.69 -3.10 -11.65
N SER A 65 -0.31 -2.29 -12.61
CA SER A 65 -0.28 -0.83 -12.46
C SER A 65 -1.67 -0.24 -12.29
N PHE A 66 -1.74 0.92 -11.68
CA PHE A 66 -2.96 1.73 -11.68
C PHE A 66 -3.14 2.42 -13.03
N ALA A 67 -4.38 2.70 -13.41
CA ALA A 67 -4.73 3.30 -14.69
C ALA A 67 -4.21 4.74 -14.83
N ASN A 68 -4.08 5.44 -13.71
CA ASN A 68 -3.59 6.82 -13.64
C ASN A 68 -2.96 7.10 -12.27
N ASN A 69 -2.47 8.32 -12.08
CA ASN A 69 -1.84 8.77 -10.83
C ASN A 69 -2.85 9.28 -9.79
N ASP A 70 -4.16 9.21 -10.07
CA ASP A 70 -5.20 9.73 -9.18
C ASP A 70 -5.64 8.71 -8.11
N HIS A 71 -4.84 7.65 -7.91
CA HIS A 71 -5.09 6.70 -6.82
C HIS A 71 -4.77 7.33 -5.46
N SER A 72 -5.49 6.89 -4.44
CA SER A 72 -5.25 7.31 -3.06
C SER A 72 -4.49 6.24 -2.31
N SER A 73 -3.42 6.65 -1.63
CA SER A 73 -2.55 5.73 -0.92
C SER A 73 -2.32 6.19 0.51
N TRP A 74 -2.09 5.23 1.38
CA TRP A 74 -1.68 5.47 2.76
C TRP A 74 -0.57 4.52 3.16
N MET A 75 0.18 4.95 4.16
CA MET A 75 1.20 4.17 4.81
C MET A 75 1.04 4.35 6.32
N ASN A 76 1.34 3.33 7.08
CA ASN A 76 1.52 3.42 8.53
C ASN A 76 2.67 2.52 8.98
N CYS A 77 3.17 2.76 10.17
CA CYS A 77 4.16 1.89 10.80
C CYS A 77 3.88 1.74 12.29
N SER A 78 4.35 0.65 12.88
CA SER A 78 4.41 0.52 14.34
C SER A 78 5.55 1.39 14.85
N ASN A 79 5.30 2.05 15.96
CA ASN A 79 6.37 2.71 16.71
C ASN A 79 6.89 1.71 17.75
N GLU A 80 8.11 1.23 17.60
CA GLU A 80 8.75 0.48 18.68
C GLU A 80 8.79 1.35 19.94
N ILE A 81 8.32 0.78 21.06
CA ILE A 81 8.09 1.41 22.35
C ILE A 81 9.44 1.85 22.98
N SER A 82 10.09 2.76 22.35
CA SER A 82 11.09 3.60 22.98
C SER A 82 10.49 4.99 23.08
N SER A 83 10.23 5.44 24.28
CA SER A 83 9.44 6.59 24.67
C SER A 83 9.85 7.98 24.14
N ALA A 84 10.48 8.06 23.00
CA ALA A 84 11.03 9.28 22.43
C ALA A 84 10.76 9.48 20.93
N HIS A 85 9.97 8.66 20.24
CA HIS A 85 9.91 8.74 18.80
C HIS A 85 8.46 8.83 18.28
N ASN A 86 8.02 10.02 17.94
CA ASN A 86 6.90 10.19 17.02
C ASN A 86 7.42 9.89 15.61
N VAL A 87 6.94 8.82 15.00
CA VAL A 87 7.24 8.48 13.61
C VAL A 87 6.23 9.19 12.71
N SER A 88 6.73 10.03 11.83
CA SER A 88 5.96 10.58 10.72
C SER A 88 6.09 9.66 9.53
N ILE A 89 5.01 9.54 8.78
CA ILE A 89 4.94 8.72 7.59
C ILE A 89 4.60 9.63 6.43
N GLY A 90 5.25 9.42 5.31
CA GLY A 90 4.99 10.22 4.12
C GLY A 90 5.27 9.44 2.85
N HIS A 91 4.74 9.94 1.75
CA HIS A 91 5.08 9.44 0.43
C HIS A 91 6.20 10.30 -0.16
N TYR A 92 7.15 9.66 -0.83
CA TYR A 92 8.07 10.38 -1.69
C TYR A 92 7.38 10.71 -3.01
N GLU A 93 7.36 12.00 -3.35
CA GLU A 93 7.09 12.39 -4.72
C GLU A 93 8.32 12.04 -5.57
N ILE A 94 8.16 11.09 -6.48
CA ILE A 94 9.20 10.81 -7.47
C ILE A 94 9.23 11.99 -8.43
N THR A 95 10.42 12.49 -8.72
CA THR A 95 10.74 13.67 -9.53
C THR A 95 9.72 13.94 -10.64
N GLY A 96 8.90 14.99 -10.48
CA GLY A 96 7.85 15.34 -11.42
C GLY A 96 6.47 15.55 -10.81
N GLY A 97 6.35 15.47 -9.49
CA GLY A 97 5.16 15.85 -8.74
C GLY A 97 4.00 14.87 -8.87
N GLY A 98 4.06 13.75 -8.19
CA GLY A 98 2.89 12.90 -8.04
C GLY A 98 3.19 11.42 -7.81
N LEU A 99 2.16 10.70 -7.43
CA LEU A 99 2.18 9.24 -7.36
C LEU A 99 2.44 8.66 -8.76
N VAL A 100 3.10 7.50 -8.81
CA VAL A 100 3.32 6.78 -10.07
C VAL A 100 2.42 5.54 -10.13
N THR A 101 2.03 5.16 -11.34
CA THR A 101 1.07 4.06 -11.54
C THR A 101 1.60 2.69 -11.16
N GLY A 102 2.93 2.48 -11.24
CA GLY A 102 3.57 1.16 -11.07
C GLY A 102 4.12 0.87 -9.66
N SER A 103 4.18 1.87 -8.79
CA SER A 103 4.77 1.69 -7.44
C SER A 103 4.31 2.77 -6.46
N LEU A 104 4.53 2.49 -5.18
CA LEU A 104 4.35 3.45 -4.09
C LEU A 104 5.60 3.46 -3.23
N ARG A 105 6.29 4.60 -3.15
CA ARG A 105 7.44 4.81 -2.27
C ARG A 105 7.04 5.66 -1.07
N GLY A 106 7.43 5.23 0.10
CA GLY A 106 7.15 5.93 1.33
C GLY A 106 8.28 5.84 2.33
N PHE A 107 8.23 6.68 3.33
CA PHE A 107 9.25 6.75 4.37
C PHE A 107 8.65 6.74 5.78
N ALA A 108 9.42 6.24 6.72
CA ALA A 108 9.18 6.34 8.15
C ALA A 108 10.29 7.22 8.75
N GLN A 109 9.91 8.33 9.41
CA GLN A 109 10.84 9.34 9.88
C GLN A 109 10.50 9.77 11.31
N ARG A 110 11.51 9.92 12.13
CA ARG A 110 11.36 10.50 13.48
C ARG A 110 11.01 11.99 13.40
N SER A 111 10.43 12.52 14.46
CA SER A 111 10.15 13.95 14.58
C SER A 111 11.40 14.87 14.43
N SER A 112 12.59 14.30 14.61
CA SER A 112 13.88 14.96 14.37
C SER A 112 14.26 15.06 12.88
N GLY A 113 13.47 14.49 11.97
CA GLY A 113 13.77 14.44 10.54
C GLY A 113 14.72 13.31 10.14
N VAL A 114 14.96 12.34 11.00
CA VAL A 114 15.85 11.20 10.71
C VAL A 114 14.99 9.99 10.32
N ASP A 115 15.27 9.41 9.15
CA ASP A 115 14.63 8.17 8.68
C ASP A 115 14.99 6.99 9.58
N VAL A 116 14.05 6.09 9.80
CA VAL A 116 14.20 4.99 10.75
C VAL A 116 13.51 3.72 10.26
N ASP A 117 14.19 2.59 10.40
CA ASP A 117 13.60 1.29 10.14
C ASP A 117 12.62 0.92 11.26
N GLU A 118 11.41 0.58 10.87
CA GLU A 118 10.35 0.15 11.78
C GLU A 118 10.01 -1.33 11.56
N PRO A 119 9.68 -2.08 12.63
CA PRO A 119 9.41 -3.51 12.50
C PRO A 119 8.17 -3.82 11.67
N ASP A 120 7.17 -2.94 11.69
CA ASP A 120 5.93 -3.09 10.93
C ASP A 120 5.70 -1.83 10.09
N VAL A 121 5.69 -2.02 8.77
CA VAL A 121 5.41 -0.95 7.81
C VAL A 121 4.31 -1.44 6.87
N ASN A 122 3.20 -0.71 6.83
CA ASN A 122 2.02 -1.12 6.09
C ASN A 122 1.67 -0.09 5.03
N TYR A 123 1.33 -0.58 3.86
CA TYR A 123 0.88 0.20 2.70
C TYR A 123 -0.51 -0.22 2.28
N GLY A 124 -1.30 0.72 1.80
CA GLY A 124 -2.55 0.44 1.15
C GLY A 124 -2.86 1.46 0.06
N THR A 125 -3.51 1.00 -1.00
CA THR A 125 -3.85 1.85 -2.15
C THR A 125 -5.22 1.48 -2.70
N VAL A 126 -6.00 2.50 -3.01
CA VAL A 126 -7.30 2.41 -3.71
C VAL A 126 -7.23 3.24 -4.98
N GLY A 127 -7.89 2.77 -6.03
CA GLY A 127 -7.93 3.41 -7.34
C GLY A 127 -8.35 2.40 -8.40
N ASP A 128 -8.32 2.80 -9.66
CA ASP A 128 -8.62 1.93 -10.79
C ASP A 128 -7.33 1.28 -11.30
N LEU A 129 -7.36 -0.04 -11.49
CA LEU A 129 -6.26 -0.76 -12.14
C LEU A 129 -6.32 -0.58 -13.65
N ALA A 130 -5.13 -0.60 -14.30
CA ALA A 130 -5.00 -0.49 -15.75
C ALA A 130 -5.54 -1.75 -16.46
#